data_7633cf2515398cf307912578a09cb400
#
_entry.id   7633cf2515398cf307912578a09cb400
#
_cell.length_a   1.000
_cell.length_b   1.000
_cell.length_c   1.000
_cell.angle_alpha   90.00
_cell.angle_beta   90.00
_cell.angle_gamma   90.00
#
_symmetry.space_group_name_H-M   'P 1'
#
loop_
_entity.id
_entity.type
_entity.pdbx_description
1 polymer ?
#
loop_
_entity_poly.entity_id
_entity_poly.type
_entity_poly.pdbx_seq_one_letter_code
_entity_poly.pdbx_strand_id
1 'polypeptide(L)'
;MGGFRSVQWGLLCWGVAVVLAGTSTGAHAYDAERAQTLAKQNACFGCHAIERKLVGPSFAEIAQRYKADATAPARLVKKVMQGGAGVWGPIPMPSQPRLSEADAKVLVDWVLAGAPRK
;
A
#
# COMPACT_ATOMS: atom_id res chain seq x y z
N MET A 1 40.90 68.13 -24.25
CA MET A 1 39.50 68.54 -24.00
C MET A 1 38.60 67.44 -24.50
N GLY A 2 38.26 66.49 -23.84
CA GLY A 2 37.40 65.38 -24.27
C GLY A 2 37.14 64.49 -23.11
N GLY A 3 36.00 64.69 -22.47
CA GLY A 3 35.60 63.90 -21.33
C GLY A 3 35.18 62.48 -21.74
N PHE A 4 35.88 61.50 -21.27
CA PHE A 4 35.52 60.11 -21.37
C PHE A 4 34.42 59.83 -20.33
N ARG A 5 33.18 59.66 -20.80
CA ARG A 5 32.08 59.19 -19.98
C ARG A 5 32.10 57.69 -19.98
N SER A 6 32.57 57.08 -18.88
CA SER A 6 32.50 55.65 -18.64
C SER A 6 31.04 55.21 -18.42
N VAL A 7 30.53 54.42 -19.35
CA VAL A 7 29.23 53.76 -19.23
C VAL A 7 29.45 52.49 -18.41
N GLN A 8 28.97 52.48 -17.16
CA GLN A 8 28.92 51.29 -16.36
C GLN A 8 27.75 50.43 -16.81
N TRP A 9 28.06 49.28 -17.35
CA TRP A 9 27.07 48.22 -17.64
C TRP A 9 26.86 47.42 -16.37
N GLY A 10 25.73 47.69 -15.74
CA GLY A 10 25.25 46.86 -14.63
C GLY A 10 24.75 45.54 -15.16
N LEU A 11 25.50 44.48 -14.82
CA LEU A 11 25.07 43.11 -15.02
C LEU A 11 24.00 42.73 -13.96
N LEU A 12 22.73 42.80 -14.38
CA LEU A 12 21.61 42.27 -13.63
C LEU A 12 21.65 40.73 -13.74
N CYS A 13 22.26 40.05 -12.75
CA CYS A 13 22.11 38.63 -12.58
C CYS A 13 20.70 38.32 -12.14
N TRP A 14 19.86 37.90 -13.07
CA TRP A 14 18.57 37.29 -12.76
C TRP A 14 18.84 35.85 -12.29
N GLY A 15 18.80 35.67 -10.99
CA GLY A 15 18.82 34.33 -10.39
C GLY A 15 17.50 33.61 -10.68
N VAL A 16 17.55 32.65 -11.57
CA VAL A 16 16.43 31.71 -11.75
C VAL A 16 16.41 30.76 -10.58
N ALA A 17 15.52 31.00 -9.62
CA ALA A 17 15.24 30.06 -8.55
C ALA A 17 14.43 28.87 -9.15
N VAL A 18 15.11 27.79 -9.44
CA VAL A 18 14.45 26.53 -9.80
C VAL A 18 13.84 25.94 -8.52
N VAL A 19 12.54 26.17 -8.34
CA VAL A 19 11.76 25.49 -7.31
C VAL A 19 11.55 24.05 -7.78
N LEU A 20 12.35 23.14 -7.29
CA LEU A 20 12.11 21.69 -7.40
C LEU A 20 10.86 21.37 -6.58
N ALA A 21 9.70 21.40 -7.23
CA ALA A 21 8.48 20.84 -6.66
C ALA A 21 8.70 19.32 -6.52
N GLY A 22 9.09 18.89 -5.33
CA GLY A 22 9.15 17.48 -4.98
C GLY A 22 7.74 16.90 -5.04
N THR A 23 7.43 16.16 -6.10
CA THR A 23 6.23 15.33 -6.14
C THR A 23 6.42 14.20 -5.14
N SER A 24 5.92 14.40 -3.92
CA SER A 24 5.74 13.31 -2.97
C SER A 24 4.70 12.37 -3.59
N THR A 25 5.16 11.35 -4.29
CA THR A 25 4.35 10.20 -4.60
C THR A 25 3.97 9.58 -3.26
N GLY A 26 2.77 9.87 -2.80
CA GLY A 26 2.17 9.21 -1.63
C GLY A 26 2.04 7.72 -1.93
N ALA A 27 3.12 6.98 -1.76
CA ALA A 27 3.02 5.55 -1.57
C ALA A 27 2.11 5.37 -0.35
N HIS A 28 0.96 4.72 -0.52
CA HIS A 28 0.18 4.26 0.61
C HIS A 28 1.08 3.29 1.38
N ALA A 29 1.83 3.84 2.34
CA ALA A 29 2.65 3.05 3.24
C ALA A 29 1.70 2.26 4.12
N TYR A 30 1.37 1.01 3.70
CA TYR A 30 0.73 0.07 4.61
C TYR A 30 1.73 -0.19 5.74
N ASP A 31 1.24 -0.14 6.96
CA ASP A 31 2.05 -0.47 8.12
C ASP A 31 2.21 -2.00 8.19
N ALA A 32 3.31 -2.50 7.62
CA ALA A 32 3.60 -3.93 7.57
C ALA A 32 3.71 -4.57 8.96
N GLU A 33 4.25 -3.85 9.93
CA GLU A 33 4.37 -4.35 11.30
C GLU A 33 3.00 -4.49 11.96
N ARG A 34 2.18 -3.46 11.83
CA ARG A 34 0.79 -3.51 12.31
C ARG A 34 0.01 -4.62 11.62
N ALA A 35 0.11 -4.74 10.29
CA ALA A 35 -0.57 -5.78 9.53
C ALA A 35 -0.18 -7.18 10.00
N GLN A 36 1.11 -7.46 10.19
CA GLN A 36 1.58 -8.74 10.71
C GLN A 36 1.07 -9.01 12.13
N THR A 37 1.05 -7.98 12.98
CA THR A 37 0.51 -8.09 14.33
C THR A 37 -0.98 -8.43 14.30
N LEU A 38 -1.77 -7.72 13.49
CA LEU A 38 -3.19 -8.00 13.29
C LEU A 38 -3.43 -9.40 12.75
N ALA A 39 -2.63 -9.84 11.76
CA ALA A 39 -2.73 -11.18 11.20
C ALA A 39 -2.47 -12.29 12.25
N LYS A 40 -1.51 -12.08 13.15
CA LYS A 40 -1.24 -13.00 14.28
C LYS A 40 -2.39 -13.02 15.29
N GLN A 41 -2.85 -11.84 15.72
CA GLN A 41 -3.90 -11.70 16.71
C GLN A 41 -5.25 -12.27 16.25
N ASN A 42 -5.51 -12.24 14.94
CA ASN A 42 -6.75 -12.76 14.35
C ASN A 42 -6.57 -14.14 13.70
N ALA A 43 -5.53 -14.87 14.06
CA ALA A 43 -5.24 -16.25 13.64
C ALA A 43 -5.20 -16.47 12.11
N CYS A 44 -4.91 -15.44 11.32
CA CYS A 44 -4.86 -15.53 9.85
C CYS A 44 -3.84 -16.60 9.40
N PHE A 45 -2.70 -16.69 10.07
CA PHE A 45 -1.65 -17.67 9.77
C PHE A 45 -2.02 -19.12 10.09
N GLY A 46 -3.16 -19.37 10.73
CA GLY A 46 -3.70 -20.73 10.90
C GLY A 46 -4.17 -21.34 9.58
N CYS A 47 -4.59 -20.51 8.64
CA CYS A 47 -5.13 -20.94 7.35
C CYS A 47 -4.37 -20.39 6.15
N HIS A 48 -3.61 -19.32 6.29
CA HIS A 48 -2.83 -18.66 5.24
C HIS A 48 -1.34 -18.67 5.59
N ALA A 49 -0.51 -18.86 4.58
CA ALA A 49 0.93 -18.55 4.67
C ALA A 49 1.27 -17.45 3.66
N ILE A 50 2.48 -16.89 3.73
CA ILE A 50 2.89 -15.83 2.83
C ILE A 50 3.03 -16.36 1.40
N GLU A 51 3.76 -17.46 1.21
CA GLU A 51 4.14 -17.95 -0.12
C GLU A 51 3.52 -19.30 -0.51
N ARG A 52 2.98 -20.05 0.42
CA ARG A 52 2.42 -21.38 0.14
C ARG A 52 0.97 -21.50 0.57
N LYS A 53 0.20 -22.25 -0.21
CA LYS A 53 -1.17 -22.61 0.15
C LYS A 53 -1.17 -23.51 1.40
N LEU A 54 -2.09 -23.22 2.30
CA LEU A 54 -2.44 -24.09 3.43
C LEU A 54 -3.92 -24.50 3.28
N VAL A 55 -4.74 -24.21 4.28
CA VAL A 55 -6.20 -24.37 4.20
C VAL A 55 -6.79 -23.37 3.22
N GLY A 56 -6.38 -22.10 3.35
CA GLY A 56 -6.69 -21.02 2.41
C GLY A 56 -5.54 -20.77 1.42
N PRO A 57 -5.76 -19.87 0.45
CA PRO A 57 -4.70 -19.43 -0.48
C PRO A 57 -3.56 -18.75 0.27
N SER A 58 -2.36 -18.75 -0.31
CA SER A 58 -1.28 -17.93 0.17
C SER A 58 -1.57 -16.45 -0.04
N PHE A 59 -0.94 -15.58 0.74
CA PHE A 59 -1.05 -14.13 0.51
C PHE A 59 -0.48 -13.72 -0.84
N ALA A 60 0.58 -14.39 -1.33
CA ALA A 60 1.14 -14.19 -2.65
C ALA A 60 0.13 -14.53 -3.77
N GLU A 61 -0.60 -15.65 -3.66
CA GLU A 61 -1.65 -16.01 -4.63
C GLU A 61 -2.79 -14.98 -4.64
N ILE A 62 -3.18 -14.46 -3.47
CA ILE A 62 -4.19 -13.41 -3.36
C ILE A 62 -3.70 -12.15 -4.06
N ALA A 63 -2.50 -11.68 -3.75
CA ALA A 63 -1.91 -10.50 -4.38
C ALA A 63 -1.84 -10.65 -5.90
N GLN A 64 -1.38 -11.79 -6.39
CA GLN A 64 -1.29 -12.07 -7.81
C GLN A 64 -2.65 -12.08 -8.51
N ARG A 65 -3.65 -12.69 -7.89
CA ARG A 65 -5.01 -12.77 -8.45
C ARG A 65 -5.66 -11.42 -8.61
N TYR A 66 -5.43 -10.51 -7.68
CA TYR A 66 -6.14 -9.23 -7.60
C TYR A 66 -5.31 -8.01 -8.03
N LYS A 67 -4.08 -8.19 -8.51
CA LYS A 67 -3.15 -7.09 -8.82
C LYS A 67 -3.68 -6.07 -9.83
N ALA A 68 -4.57 -6.49 -10.74
CA ALA A 68 -5.15 -5.64 -11.78
C ALA A 68 -6.60 -5.21 -11.48
N ASP A 69 -7.11 -5.54 -10.30
CA ASP A 69 -8.51 -5.29 -9.92
C ASP A 69 -8.58 -4.12 -8.93
N ALA A 70 -8.90 -2.93 -9.44
CA ALA A 70 -9.05 -1.73 -8.63
C ALA A 70 -10.17 -1.81 -7.57
N THR A 71 -11.12 -2.75 -7.72
CA THR A 71 -12.22 -2.96 -6.77
C THR A 71 -11.87 -3.96 -5.67
N ALA A 72 -10.76 -4.69 -5.82
CA ALA A 72 -10.36 -5.74 -4.89
C ALA A 72 -10.18 -5.25 -3.46
N PRO A 73 -9.55 -4.11 -3.15
CA PRO A 73 -9.35 -3.68 -1.77
C PRO A 73 -10.66 -3.66 -0.97
N ALA A 74 -11.68 -2.99 -1.47
CA ALA A 74 -12.98 -2.88 -0.77
C ALA A 74 -13.68 -4.24 -0.64
N ARG A 75 -13.64 -5.07 -1.69
CA ARG A 75 -14.23 -6.42 -1.66
C ARG A 75 -13.51 -7.34 -0.68
N LEU A 76 -12.20 -7.25 -0.59
CA LEU A 76 -11.40 -8.07 0.32
C LEU A 76 -11.54 -7.64 1.78
N VAL A 77 -11.66 -6.35 2.06
CA VAL A 77 -12.02 -5.86 3.40
C VAL A 77 -13.33 -6.48 3.86
N LYS A 78 -14.37 -6.43 3.01
CA LYS A 78 -15.67 -7.07 3.30
C LYS A 78 -15.52 -8.59 3.48
N LYS A 79 -14.72 -9.27 2.63
CA LYS A 79 -14.44 -10.69 2.75
C LYS A 79 -13.76 -11.05 4.07
N VAL A 80 -12.78 -10.31 4.50
CA VAL A 80 -12.11 -10.53 5.80
C VAL A 80 -13.09 -10.40 6.96
N MET A 81 -13.92 -9.37 6.95
CA MET A 81 -14.87 -9.13 8.04
C MET A 81 -16.01 -10.14 8.06
N GLN A 82 -16.56 -10.53 6.92
CA GLN A 82 -17.74 -11.39 6.78
C GLN A 82 -17.41 -12.87 6.57
N GLY A 83 -16.21 -13.19 6.10
CA GLY A 83 -15.83 -14.56 5.73
C GLY A 83 -16.53 -15.07 4.47
N GLY A 84 -16.68 -16.38 4.37
CA GLY A 84 -17.38 -17.07 3.29
C GLY A 84 -16.49 -17.95 2.43
N ALA A 85 -17.11 -18.69 1.50
CA ALA A 85 -16.48 -19.67 0.62
C ALA A 85 -16.72 -19.36 -0.86
N GLY A 86 -16.21 -20.19 -1.74
CA GLY A 86 -16.51 -20.24 -3.18
C GLY A 86 -15.43 -19.69 -4.08
N VAL A 87 -14.80 -18.55 -3.76
CA VAL A 87 -13.78 -17.93 -4.62
C VAL A 87 -12.50 -18.78 -4.73
N TRP A 88 -12.13 -19.43 -3.62
CA TRP A 88 -10.93 -20.25 -3.50
C TRP A 88 -11.25 -21.73 -3.17
N GLY A 89 -12.49 -22.14 -3.35
CA GLY A 89 -12.96 -23.49 -3.08
C GLY A 89 -14.06 -23.54 -2.01
N PRO A 90 -14.45 -24.75 -1.57
CA PRO A 90 -15.61 -24.95 -0.71
C PRO A 90 -15.33 -24.68 0.78
N ILE A 91 -14.07 -24.63 1.19
CA ILE A 91 -13.71 -24.41 2.61
C ILE A 91 -13.94 -22.96 2.96
N PRO A 92 -14.79 -22.64 3.95
CA PRO A 92 -15.11 -21.27 4.28
C PRO A 92 -13.98 -20.59 5.06
N MET A 93 -13.70 -19.34 4.73
CA MET A 93 -12.94 -18.44 5.58
C MET A 93 -13.83 -17.97 6.73
N PRO A 94 -13.41 -18.06 7.99
CA PRO A 94 -14.18 -17.54 9.12
C PRO A 94 -14.36 -16.03 9.04
N SER A 95 -15.48 -15.52 9.54
CA SER A 95 -15.68 -14.08 9.74
C SER A 95 -14.81 -13.56 10.88
N GLN A 96 -14.48 -12.27 10.83
CA GLN A 96 -13.66 -11.58 11.84
C GLN A 96 -14.46 -10.42 12.48
N PRO A 97 -15.49 -10.70 13.29
CA PRO A 97 -16.43 -9.67 13.78
C PRO A 97 -15.80 -8.67 14.77
N ARG A 98 -14.65 -9.01 15.34
CA ARG A 98 -13.92 -8.13 16.27
C ARG A 98 -12.90 -7.23 15.56
N LEU A 99 -12.64 -7.45 14.28
CA LEU A 99 -11.73 -6.64 13.49
C LEU A 99 -12.45 -5.37 13.01
N SER A 100 -11.88 -4.20 13.27
CA SER A 100 -12.41 -2.96 12.72
C SER A 100 -12.20 -2.90 11.20
N GLU A 101 -13.03 -2.14 10.50
CA GLU A 101 -12.87 -1.94 9.05
C GLU A 101 -11.50 -1.30 8.72
N ALA A 102 -11.03 -0.38 9.57
CA ALA A 102 -9.70 0.24 9.43
C ALA A 102 -8.57 -0.80 9.56
N ASP A 103 -8.67 -1.73 10.51
CA ASP A 103 -7.69 -2.79 10.67
C ASP A 103 -7.77 -3.83 9.54
N ALA A 104 -8.97 -4.16 9.09
CA ALA A 104 -9.17 -5.00 7.92
C ALA A 104 -8.54 -4.38 6.67
N LYS A 105 -8.65 -3.06 6.51
CA LYS A 105 -8.00 -2.34 5.42
C LYS A 105 -6.47 -2.43 5.51
N VAL A 106 -5.87 -2.23 6.67
CA VAL A 106 -4.41 -2.39 6.87
C VAL A 106 -3.95 -3.79 6.49
N LEU A 107 -4.68 -4.83 6.89
CA LEU A 107 -4.40 -6.21 6.51
C LEU A 107 -4.49 -6.44 5.00
N VAL A 108 -5.56 -5.97 4.37
CA VAL A 108 -5.80 -6.15 2.93
C VAL A 108 -4.74 -5.42 2.10
N ASP A 109 -4.41 -4.18 2.44
CA ASP A 109 -3.38 -3.41 1.74
C ASP A 109 -2.02 -4.13 1.82
N TRP A 110 -1.66 -4.67 2.98
CA TRP A 110 -0.44 -5.45 3.16
C TRP A 110 -0.46 -6.75 2.35
N VAL A 111 -1.57 -7.50 2.35
CA VAL A 111 -1.72 -8.73 1.57
C VAL A 111 -1.61 -8.46 0.07
N LEU A 112 -2.29 -7.41 -0.42
CA LEU A 112 -2.25 -7.03 -1.83
C LEU A 112 -0.86 -6.53 -2.29
N ALA A 113 -0.06 -6.03 -1.37
CA ALA A 113 1.35 -5.72 -1.63
C ALA A 113 2.27 -6.96 -1.64
N GLY A 114 1.73 -8.16 -1.46
CA GLY A 114 2.49 -9.42 -1.41
C GLY A 114 2.91 -9.84 -0.01
N ALA A 115 2.33 -9.25 1.01
CA ALA A 115 2.60 -9.52 2.43
C ALA A 115 4.11 -9.48 2.78
N PRO A 116 4.85 -8.44 2.40
CA PRO A 116 6.28 -8.39 2.61
C PRO A 116 6.64 -8.49 4.09
N ARG A 117 7.73 -9.22 4.34
CA ARG A 117 8.44 -9.14 5.63
C ARG A 117 9.26 -7.86 5.62
N LYS A 118 9.46 -7.25 6.76
CA LYS A 118 10.36 -6.09 6.86
C LYS A 118 11.75 -6.45 6.36
#